data_faed454ca300991aa3c7d2fc431157fd
#
_entry.id   faed454ca300991aa3c7d2fc431157fd
#
_cell.length_a   1.000
_cell.length_b   1.000
_cell.length_c   1.000
_cell.angle_alpha   90.00
_cell.angle_beta   90.00
_cell.angle_gamma   90.00
#
_symmetry.space_group_name_H-M   'P 1'
#
loop_
_entity.id
_entity.type
_entity.pdbx_description
1 polymer ?
#
loop_
_entity_poly.entity_id
_entity_poly.type
_entity_poly.pdbx_seq_one_letter_code
_entity_poly.pdbx_strand_id
1 'polypeptide(L)'
;MKKVLLLFVAMLSMNLATAQTQVGAVTLPNSVNYGGEELALNGAGIRKKAMVLKLYSGGLYLSSPSSDANAIINADANMAIKLHITSGFVSSEAMSDAVRDGFDASMDGNTSSLSSEINTFIGFFSDEIVEDNIFDITYQTGRGVVAYKNGKELGSIQGMAFKKALFGIWLGDDPADKKLKKGMLGK
;
A
#
# COMPACT_ATOMS: atom_id res chain seq x y z
N MET A 1 -47.77 -20.84 -9.79
CA MET A 1 -47.26 -19.48 -9.53
C MET A 1 -46.40 -19.40 -8.29
N LYS A 2 -46.73 -20.04 -7.14
CA LYS A 2 -45.89 -19.99 -5.91
C LYS A 2 -44.49 -20.61 -6.03
N LYS A 3 -44.29 -21.64 -6.88
CA LYS A 3 -43.00 -22.32 -7.07
C LYS A 3 -42.01 -21.51 -7.93
N VAL A 4 -42.46 -20.64 -8.82
CA VAL A 4 -41.65 -19.77 -9.66
C VAL A 4 -41.09 -18.59 -8.84
N LEU A 5 -41.88 -18.10 -7.87
CA LEU A 5 -41.44 -17.00 -6.98
C LEU A 5 -40.32 -17.42 -6.05
N LEU A 6 -40.29 -18.68 -5.58
CA LEU A 6 -39.23 -19.24 -4.74
C LEU A 6 -37.87 -19.37 -5.48
N LEU A 7 -37.89 -19.64 -6.78
CA LEU A 7 -36.67 -19.70 -7.62
C LEU A 7 -36.08 -18.30 -7.85
N PHE A 8 -36.89 -17.25 -7.92
CA PHE A 8 -36.44 -15.89 -8.12
C PHE A 8 -35.77 -15.30 -6.84
N VAL A 9 -36.23 -15.68 -5.65
CA VAL A 9 -35.64 -15.24 -4.37
C VAL A 9 -34.32 -15.96 -4.10
N ALA A 10 -34.14 -17.20 -4.58
CA ALA A 10 -32.86 -17.92 -4.43
C ALA A 10 -31.74 -17.37 -5.34
N MET A 11 -32.05 -16.66 -6.43
CA MET A 11 -31.05 -16.02 -7.29
C MET A 11 -30.52 -14.65 -6.76
N LEU A 12 -31.21 -14.04 -5.80
CA LEU A 12 -30.81 -12.73 -5.25
C LEU A 12 -29.82 -12.82 -4.10
N SER A 13 -29.46 -14.02 -3.65
CA SER A 13 -28.42 -14.23 -2.64
C SER A 13 -27.05 -14.61 -3.25
N MET A 14 -26.69 -14.02 -4.40
CA MET A 14 -25.29 -13.99 -4.80
C MET A 14 -24.55 -13.11 -3.80
N ASN A 15 -23.98 -13.75 -2.76
CA ASN A 15 -22.99 -13.14 -1.92
C ASN A 15 -21.94 -12.51 -2.85
N LEU A 16 -21.78 -11.21 -2.80
CA LEU A 16 -20.62 -10.51 -3.32
C LEU A 16 -19.42 -11.00 -2.48
N ALA A 17 -18.94 -12.22 -2.80
CA ALA A 17 -17.65 -12.65 -2.31
C ALA A 17 -16.66 -11.67 -2.89
N THR A 18 -16.19 -10.71 -2.08
CA THR A 18 -15.07 -9.87 -2.46
C THR A 18 -13.92 -10.82 -2.75
N ALA A 19 -13.57 -10.94 -4.02
CA ALA A 19 -12.45 -11.75 -4.43
C ALA A 19 -11.21 -11.27 -3.68
N GLN A 20 -10.43 -12.20 -3.15
CA GLN A 20 -9.28 -11.91 -2.29
C GLN A 20 -8.07 -12.70 -2.77
N THR A 21 -6.89 -12.10 -2.62
CA THR A 21 -5.63 -12.74 -3.01
C THR A 21 -4.82 -13.09 -1.78
N GLN A 22 -4.44 -14.38 -1.65
CA GLN A 22 -3.57 -14.84 -0.57
C GLN A 22 -2.12 -14.40 -0.80
N VAL A 23 -1.52 -13.73 0.19
CA VAL A 23 -0.14 -13.27 0.15
C VAL A 23 0.56 -13.69 1.45
N GLY A 24 1.22 -14.82 1.40
CA GLY A 24 1.78 -15.43 2.61
C GLY A 24 0.70 -15.90 3.59
N ALA A 25 0.73 -15.40 4.83
CA ALA A 25 -0.23 -15.75 5.87
C ALA A 25 -1.50 -14.89 5.85
N VAL A 26 -1.53 -13.82 5.07
CA VAL A 26 -2.65 -12.86 5.05
C VAL A 26 -3.36 -12.87 3.71
N THR A 27 -4.57 -12.35 3.70
CA THR A 27 -5.39 -12.19 2.50
C THR A 27 -5.59 -10.71 2.23
N LEU A 28 -5.24 -10.26 1.03
CA LEU A 28 -5.46 -8.89 0.56
C LEU A 28 -6.74 -8.82 -0.29
N PRO A 29 -7.57 -7.77 -0.16
CA PRO A 29 -8.72 -7.57 -1.03
C PRO A 29 -8.26 -7.36 -2.47
N ASN A 30 -9.05 -7.82 -3.46
CA ASN A 30 -8.74 -7.61 -4.88
C ASN A 30 -9.05 -6.19 -5.34
N SER A 31 -9.80 -5.41 -4.57
CA SER A 31 -9.97 -3.97 -4.79
C SER A 31 -10.10 -3.22 -3.47
N VAL A 32 -9.81 -1.92 -3.52
CA VAL A 32 -9.97 -0.96 -2.42
C VAL A 32 -10.57 0.33 -2.99
N ASN A 33 -11.22 1.13 -2.14
CA ASN A 33 -11.75 2.43 -2.56
C ASN A 33 -11.03 3.56 -1.82
N TYR A 34 -10.34 4.42 -2.57
CA TYR A 34 -9.69 5.62 -2.06
C TYR A 34 -9.87 6.79 -3.02
N GLY A 35 -10.05 7.99 -2.48
CA GLY A 35 -10.29 9.17 -3.31
C GLY A 35 -11.60 9.11 -4.12
N GLY A 36 -12.57 8.29 -3.69
CA GLY A 36 -13.83 8.08 -4.42
C GLY A 36 -13.71 7.16 -5.65
N GLU A 37 -12.57 6.49 -5.83
CA GLU A 37 -12.30 5.60 -6.96
C GLU A 37 -11.98 4.18 -6.47
N GLU A 38 -12.50 3.17 -7.16
CA GLU A 38 -12.14 1.77 -6.93
C GLU A 38 -10.82 1.46 -7.62
N LEU A 39 -9.85 0.98 -6.84
CA LEU A 39 -8.52 0.61 -7.28
C LEU A 39 -8.39 -0.91 -7.22
N ALA A 40 -8.00 -1.54 -8.33
CA ALA A 40 -7.78 -2.98 -8.39
C ALA A 40 -6.38 -3.35 -7.88
N LEU A 41 -6.25 -4.54 -7.28
CA LEU A 41 -4.95 -5.09 -6.89
C LEU A 41 -4.12 -5.36 -8.16
N ASN A 42 -3.07 -4.58 -8.35
CA ASN A 42 -2.12 -4.72 -9.47
C ASN A 42 -1.17 -5.89 -9.26
N GLY A 43 -0.77 -6.11 -8.00
CA GLY A 43 0.09 -7.20 -7.60
C GLY A 43 0.51 -7.07 -6.15
N ALA A 44 1.09 -8.14 -5.60
CA ALA A 44 1.43 -8.21 -4.20
C ALA A 44 2.65 -9.09 -3.93
N GLY A 45 3.23 -8.94 -2.74
CA GLY A 45 4.36 -9.73 -2.30
C GLY A 45 4.62 -9.58 -0.80
N ILE A 46 5.68 -10.24 -0.34
CA ILE A 46 6.09 -10.22 1.06
C ILE A 46 7.42 -9.49 1.17
N ARG A 47 7.49 -8.46 2.03
CA ARG A 47 8.77 -7.87 2.42
C ARG A 47 9.50 -8.79 3.37
N LYS A 48 10.78 -9.05 3.07
CA LYS A 48 11.68 -9.80 3.94
C LYS A 48 12.89 -8.97 4.32
N LYS A 49 13.35 -9.12 5.58
CA LYS A 49 14.66 -8.64 6.03
C LYS A 49 15.62 -9.82 6.06
N ALA A 50 16.84 -9.61 5.55
CA ALA A 50 17.88 -10.66 5.46
C ALA A 50 17.36 -11.97 4.80
N MET A 51 16.47 -11.85 3.81
CA MET A 51 15.85 -12.94 3.01
C MET A 51 14.95 -13.93 3.79
N VAL A 52 14.98 -13.95 5.11
CA VAL A 52 14.29 -14.94 5.93
C VAL A 52 13.16 -14.34 6.79
N LEU A 53 13.37 -13.18 7.39
CA LEU A 53 12.41 -12.55 8.30
C LEU A 53 11.31 -11.85 7.52
N LYS A 54 10.11 -12.42 7.50
CA LYS A 54 8.93 -11.80 6.91
C LYS A 54 8.46 -10.67 7.81
N LEU A 55 8.34 -9.44 7.29
CA LEU A 55 7.94 -8.27 8.05
C LEU A 55 6.47 -7.91 7.81
N TYR A 56 6.06 -7.87 6.55
CA TYR A 56 4.69 -7.57 6.14
C TYR A 56 4.38 -8.12 4.75
N SER A 57 3.10 -8.31 4.48
CA SER A 57 2.59 -8.52 3.13
C SER A 57 2.17 -7.17 2.55
N GLY A 58 2.59 -6.88 1.32
CA GLY A 58 2.30 -5.60 0.66
C GLY A 58 1.60 -5.80 -0.68
N GLY A 59 0.58 -4.98 -0.96
CA GLY A 59 -0.14 -4.94 -2.23
C GLY A 59 -0.14 -3.54 -2.84
N LEU A 60 0.02 -3.46 -4.15
CA LEU A 60 -0.13 -2.24 -4.94
C LEU A 60 -1.51 -2.25 -5.61
N TYR A 61 -2.23 -1.15 -5.48
CA TYR A 61 -3.57 -0.96 -6.05
C TYR A 61 -3.56 0.23 -7.00
N LEU A 62 -4.09 0.01 -8.20
CA LEU A 62 -4.11 1.00 -9.29
C LEU A 62 -5.51 1.05 -9.93
N SER A 63 -5.84 2.18 -10.55
CA SER A 63 -7.06 2.34 -11.38
C SER A 63 -6.98 1.53 -12.68
N SER A 64 -5.76 1.31 -13.19
CA SER A 64 -5.49 0.47 -14.37
C SER A 64 -4.21 -0.33 -14.16
N PRO A 65 -4.18 -1.63 -14.49
CA PRO A 65 -3.01 -2.46 -14.31
C PRO A 65 -1.78 -1.92 -15.04
N SER A 66 -0.62 -1.95 -14.38
CA SER A 66 0.65 -1.54 -14.97
C SER A 66 1.82 -2.31 -14.36
N SER A 67 2.78 -2.69 -15.19
CA SER A 67 4.08 -3.24 -14.76
C SER A 67 5.23 -2.25 -14.91
N ASP A 68 4.95 -1.01 -15.34
CA ASP A 68 5.93 0.07 -15.49
C ASP A 68 6.01 0.90 -14.21
N ALA A 69 7.05 0.65 -13.40
CA ALA A 69 7.27 1.36 -12.15
C ALA A 69 7.41 2.88 -12.34
N ASN A 70 8.11 3.31 -13.40
CA ASN A 70 8.34 4.74 -13.65
C ASN A 70 7.03 5.43 -14.05
N ALA A 71 6.21 4.79 -14.87
CA ALA A 71 4.89 5.31 -15.21
C ALA A 71 4.02 5.46 -13.95
N ILE A 72 4.00 4.44 -13.06
CA ILE A 72 3.23 4.48 -11.80
C ILE A 72 3.73 5.61 -10.88
N ILE A 73 5.05 5.68 -10.64
CA ILE A 73 5.64 6.71 -9.76
C ILE A 73 5.33 8.12 -10.28
N ASN A 74 5.30 8.33 -11.59
CA ASN A 74 5.11 9.65 -12.19
C ASN A 74 3.64 10.02 -12.45
N ALA A 75 2.71 9.07 -12.40
CA ALA A 75 1.30 9.33 -12.66
C ALA A 75 0.67 10.24 -11.60
N ASP A 76 -0.15 11.21 -12.05
CA ASP A 76 -1.08 11.96 -11.20
C ASP A 76 -2.44 11.26 -11.24
N ALA A 77 -2.52 10.10 -10.60
CA ALA A 77 -3.70 9.24 -10.55
C ALA A 77 -3.80 8.55 -9.19
N ASN A 78 -5.03 8.28 -8.75
CA ASN A 78 -5.26 7.59 -7.49
C ASN A 78 -4.55 6.23 -7.47
N MET A 79 -3.88 5.91 -6.38
CA MET A 79 -3.21 4.64 -6.15
C MET A 79 -3.01 4.39 -4.67
N ALA A 80 -2.76 3.14 -4.29
CA ALA A 80 -2.52 2.78 -2.91
C ALA A 80 -1.47 1.66 -2.79
N ILE A 81 -0.69 1.71 -1.71
CA ILE A 81 0.08 0.58 -1.21
C ILE A 81 -0.51 0.20 0.15
N LYS A 82 -0.97 -1.04 0.26
CA LYS A 82 -1.45 -1.62 1.50
C LYS A 82 -0.36 -2.48 2.11
N LEU A 83 -0.06 -2.26 3.39
CA LEU A 83 0.90 -3.04 4.18
C LEU A 83 0.15 -3.74 5.32
N HIS A 84 0.16 -5.05 5.35
CA HIS A 84 -0.37 -5.86 6.46
C HIS A 84 0.80 -6.40 7.26
N ILE A 85 0.98 -5.92 8.47
CA ILE A 85 2.10 -6.29 9.37
C ILE A 85 1.94 -7.75 9.80
N THR A 86 2.98 -8.55 9.63
CA THR A 86 2.98 -10.00 9.93
C THR A 86 4.10 -10.40 10.88
N SER A 87 4.67 -9.44 11.60
CA SER A 87 5.80 -9.70 12.49
C SER A 87 5.89 -8.66 13.60
N GLY A 88 6.03 -9.10 14.83
CA GLY A 88 6.31 -8.24 15.99
C GLY A 88 7.68 -7.53 15.95
N PHE A 89 8.53 -7.84 14.98
CA PHE A 89 9.77 -7.08 14.73
C PHE A 89 9.53 -5.73 14.03
N VAL A 90 8.31 -5.44 13.60
CA VAL A 90 7.92 -4.15 13.04
C VAL A 90 7.38 -3.27 14.15
N SER A 91 8.28 -2.65 14.92
CA SER A 91 7.92 -1.61 15.90
C SER A 91 7.77 -0.24 15.23
N SER A 92 7.24 0.74 15.96
CA SER A 92 7.19 2.15 15.55
C SER A 92 8.59 2.68 15.18
N GLU A 93 9.60 2.40 16.01
CA GLU A 93 11.00 2.78 15.76
C GLU A 93 11.54 2.11 14.48
N ALA A 94 11.39 0.78 14.36
CA ALA A 94 11.86 0.04 13.17
C ALA A 94 11.16 0.50 11.88
N MET A 95 9.87 0.89 11.95
CA MET A 95 9.15 1.45 10.81
C MET A 95 9.68 2.85 10.47
N SER A 96 9.90 3.70 11.46
CA SER A 96 10.43 5.06 11.28
C SER A 96 11.81 5.03 10.63
N ASP A 97 12.70 4.14 11.08
CA ASP A 97 14.03 3.97 10.50
C ASP A 97 13.94 3.44 9.06
N ALA A 98 13.10 2.42 8.82
CA ALA A 98 12.90 1.88 7.47
C ALA A 98 12.33 2.93 6.49
N VAL A 99 11.49 3.86 6.97
CA VAL A 99 10.97 4.98 6.17
C VAL A 99 12.08 5.97 5.84
N ARG A 100 12.95 6.33 6.80
CA ARG A 100 14.11 7.21 6.55
C ARG A 100 15.05 6.60 5.52
N ASP A 101 15.47 5.36 5.75
CA ASP A 101 16.34 4.63 4.83
C ASP A 101 15.73 4.55 3.42
N GLY A 102 14.41 4.32 3.37
CA GLY A 102 13.67 4.23 2.12
C GLY A 102 13.62 5.54 1.34
N PHE A 103 13.44 6.68 2.02
CA PHE A 103 13.53 8.00 1.37
C PHE A 103 14.96 8.30 0.93
N ASP A 104 15.96 7.97 1.74
CA ASP A 104 17.37 8.16 1.39
C ASP A 104 17.72 7.39 0.11
N ALA A 105 17.36 6.11 0.04
CA ALA A 105 17.54 5.29 -1.16
C ALA A 105 16.74 5.80 -2.38
N SER A 106 15.48 6.21 -2.18
CA SER A 106 14.60 6.68 -3.26
C SER A 106 15.03 8.04 -3.84
N MET A 107 15.79 8.82 -3.09
CA MET A 107 16.23 10.18 -3.44
C MET A 107 17.76 10.30 -3.62
N ASP A 108 18.48 9.19 -3.71
CA ASP A 108 19.94 9.15 -3.84
C ASP A 108 20.65 10.03 -2.78
N GLY A 109 20.16 9.99 -1.54
CA GLY A 109 20.68 10.78 -0.41
C GLY A 109 20.24 12.25 -0.37
N ASN A 110 19.50 12.75 -1.36
CA ASN A 110 19.13 14.17 -1.48
C ASN A 110 17.78 14.51 -0.81
N THR A 111 17.58 14.11 0.45
CA THR A 111 16.31 14.25 1.18
C THR A 111 16.03 15.65 1.71
N SER A 112 17.00 16.58 1.67
CA SER A 112 16.90 17.91 2.30
C SER A 112 15.70 18.74 1.81
N SER A 113 15.34 18.63 0.52
CA SER A 113 14.24 19.38 -0.09
C SER A 113 12.84 18.93 0.38
N LEU A 114 12.72 17.74 0.98
CA LEU A 114 11.49 17.15 1.48
C LEU A 114 11.56 16.81 2.99
N SER A 115 12.55 17.37 3.70
CA SER A 115 12.83 17.01 5.09
C SER A 115 11.63 17.24 6.03
N SER A 116 10.85 18.30 5.81
CA SER A 116 9.65 18.61 6.59
C SER A 116 8.55 17.56 6.37
N GLU A 117 8.28 17.23 5.11
CA GLU A 117 7.28 16.26 4.69
C GLU A 117 7.65 14.86 5.16
N ILE A 118 8.92 14.48 5.04
CA ILE A 118 9.45 13.19 5.52
C ILE A 118 9.27 13.07 7.04
N ASN A 119 9.62 14.10 7.80
CA ASN A 119 9.45 14.10 9.26
C ASN A 119 7.97 14.03 9.67
N THR A 120 7.09 14.73 8.95
CA THR A 120 5.64 14.65 9.16
C THR A 120 5.13 13.23 8.90
N PHE A 121 5.56 12.61 7.80
CA PHE A 121 5.17 11.25 7.45
C PHE A 121 5.66 10.21 8.46
N ILE A 122 6.88 10.35 8.95
CA ILE A 122 7.44 9.49 10.01
C ILE A 122 6.60 9.61 11.29
N GLY A 123 6.11 10.81 11.61
CA GLY A 123 5.22 11.06 12.74
C GLY A 123 3.92 10.25 12.71
N PHE A 124 3.45 9.82 11.52
CA PHE A 124 2.27 8.96 11.39
C PHE A 124 2.47 7.55 11.96
N PHE A 125 3.72 7.13 12.20
CA PHE A 125 4.06 5.83 12.77
C PHE A 125 4.46 5.89 14.24
N SER A 126 4.17 7.02 14.94
CA SER A 126 4.54 7.20 16.35
C SER A 126 3.78 6.28 17.30
N ASP A 127 2.55 5.89 16.97
CA ASP A 127 1.77 4.95 17.77
C ASP A 127 2.31 3.52 17.64
N GLU A 128 2.20 2.74 18.72
CA GLU A 128 2.62 1.34 18.77
C GLU A 128 2.16 0.57 17.52
N ILE A 129 3.07 -0.18 16.92
CA ILE A 129 2.79 -1.07 15.78
C ILE A 129 2.87 -2.52 16.27
N VAL A 130 1.83 -3.29 15.99
CA VAL A 130 1.73 -4.72 16.33
C VAL A 130 1.36 -5.53 15.11
N GLU A 131 1.48 -6.86 15.21
CA GLU A 131 0.98 -7.78 14.18
C GLU A 131 -0.49 -7.48 13.89
N ASP A 132 -0.90 -7.75 12.64
CA ASP A 132 -2.21 -7.47 12.08
C ASP A 132 -2.58 -5.98 11.94
N ASN A 133 -1.70 -5.03 12.30
CA ASN A 133 -1.92 -3.65 11.89
C ASN A 133 -1.84 -3.54 10.36
N ILE A 134 -2.77 -2.77 9.80
CA ILE A 134 -2.85 -2.48 8.38
C ILE A 134 -2.57 -1.00 8.17
N PHE A 135 -1.58 -0.71 7.33
CA PHE A 135 -1.33 0.64 6.84
C PHE A 135 -1.72 0.74 5.37
N ASP A 136 -2.48 1.77 5.04
CA ASP A 136 -2.78 2.14 3.67
C ASP A 136 -2.10 3.46 3.36
N ILE A 137 -1.15 3.43 2.44
CA ILE A 137 -0.42 4.59 1.95
C ILE A 137 -0.99 4.91 0.57
N THR A 138 -1.81 5.94 0.50
CA THR A 138 -2.55 6.26 -0.73
C THR A 138 -2.02 7.56 -1.35
N TYR A 139 -2.11 7.68 -2.65
CA TYR A 139 -2.11 8.97 -3.32
C TYR A 139 -3.51 9.23 -3.85
N GLN A 140 -4.06 10.37 -3.51
CA GLN A 140 -5.40 10.80 -3.91
C GLN A 140 -5.28 12.13 -4.65
N THR A 141 -5.69 12.14 -5.91
CA THR A 141 -5.64 13.35 -6.76
C THR A 141 -6.31 14.53 -6.06
N GLY A 142 -5.62 15.67 -5.99
CA GLY A 142 -6.08 16.88 -5.29
C GLY A 142 -5.86 16.90 -3.76
N ARG A 143 -5.62 15.74 -3.12
CA ARG A 143 -5.30 15.66 -1.67
C ARG A 143 -3.83 15.37 -1.38
N GLY A 144 -3.12 14.75 -2.33
CA GLY A 144 -1.76 14.27 -2.14
C GLY A 144 -1.69 12.87 -1.52
N VAL A 145 -0.60 12.60 -0.81
CA VAL A 145 -0.43 11.33 -0.05
C VAL A 145 -1.28 11.38 1.21
N VAL A 146 -2.10 10.35 1.42
CA VAL A 146 -2.91 10.19 2.64
C VAL A 146 -2.58 8.82 3.25
N ALA A 147 -2.22 8.81 4.53
CA ALA A 147 -1.89 7.60 5.27
C ALA A 147 -3.02 7.20 6.22
N TYR A 148 -3.27 5.89 6.31
CA TYR A 148 -4.25 5.30 7.23
C TYR A 148 -3.60 4.19 8.04
N LYS A 149 -4.05 4.01 9.28
CA LYS A 149 -3.78 2.83 10.13
C LYS A 149 -5.10 2.20 10.53
N ASN A 150 -5.31 0.93 10.17
CA ASN A 150 -6.53 0.19 10.45
C ASN A 150 -7.81 0.94 10.00
N GLY A 151 -7.75 1.60 8.84
CA GLY A 151 -8.83 2.39 8.26
C GLY A 151 -9.01 3.79 8.84
N LYS A 152 -8.30 4.17 9.91
CA LYS A 152 -8.31 5.52 10.48
C LYS A 152 -7.26 6.38 9.77
N GLU A 153 -7.66 7.54 9.24
CA GLU A 153 -6.74 8.51 8.65
C GLU A 153 -5.77 9.06 9.70
N LEU A 154 -4.48 9.03 9.39
CA LEU A 154 -3.41 9.56 10.23
C LEU A 154 -3.06 11.00 9.84
N GLY A 155 -3.15 11.32 8.54
CA GLY A 155 -2.87 12.63 8.01
C GLY A 155 -2.63 12.60 6.50
N SER A 156 -2.34 13.78 5.95
CA SER A 156 -2.05 13.93 4.52
C SER A 156 -0.89 14.87 4.27
N ILE A 157 -0.16 14.64 3.16
CA ILE A 157 0.96 15.45 2.70
C ILE A 157 0.78 15.73 1.22
N GLN A 158 0.76 16.99 0.85
CA GLN A 158 0.59 17.41 -0.53
C GLN A 158 1.93 17.38 -1.28
N GLY A 159 1.84 17.38 -2.60
CA GLY A 159 2.97 17.56 -3.49
C GLY A 159 3.39 16.29 -4.22
N MET A 160 3.53 16.44 -5.54
CA MET A 160 3.94 15.35 -6.43
C MET A 160 5.38 14.91 -6.16
N ALA A 161 6.26 15.81 -5.73
CA ALA A 161 7.64 15.48 -5.38
C ALA A 161 7.69 14.49 -4.21
N PHE A 162 6.90 14.74 -3.15
CA PHE A 162 6.79 13.85 -2.01
C PHE A 162 6.19 12.49 -2.40
N LYS A 163 5.11 12.50 -3.21
CA LYS A 163 4.50 11.27 -3.72
C LYS A 163 5.51 10.42 -4.48
N LYS A 164 6.28 10.99 -5.38
CA LYS A 164 7.27 10.27 -6.18
C LYS A 164 8.35 9.65 -5.29
N ALA A 165 8.90 10.41 -4.36
CA ALA A 165 9.91 9.94 -3.41
C ALA A 165 9.35 8.79 -2.55
N LEU A 166 8.13 8.94 -2.00
CA LEU A 166 7.51 7.93 -1.16
C LEU A 166 7.22 6.62 -1.90
N PHE A 167 6.58 6.67 -3.07
CA PHE A 167 6.31 5.47 -3.86
C PHE A 167 7.59 4.84 -4.40
N GLY A 168 8.65 5.64 -4.58
CA GLY A 168 10.00 5.18 -4.91
C GLY A 168 10.60 4.21 -3.89
N ILE A 169 10.20 4.28 -2.62
CA ILE A 169 10.62 3.34 -1.57
C ILE A 169 10.32 1.88 -1.96
N TRP A 170 9.19 1.63 -2.61
CA TRP A 170 8.82 0.26 -3.04
C TRP A 170 9.06 0.00 -4.52
N LEU A 171 8.95 1.02 -5.37
CA LEU A 171 8.92 0.88 -6.82
C LEU A 171 10.16 1.47 -7.53
N GLY A 172 10.99 2.24 -6.83
CA GLY A 172 12.21 2.88 -7.36
C GLY A 172 13.32 1.89 -7.71
N ASP A 173 14.47 2.42 -8.12
CA ASP A 173 15.60 1.62 -8.61
C ASP A 173 16.30 0.85 -7.48
N ASP A 174 16.38 1.43 -6.28
CA ASP A 174 16.84 0.75 -5.07
C ASP A 174 15.68 0.57 -4.06
N PRO A 175 14.76 -0.39 -4.34
CA PRO A 175 13.57 -0.55 -3.52
C PRO A 175 13.86 -1.26 -2.21
N ALA A 176 13.02 -1.01 -1.22
CA ALA A 176 13.06 -1.67 0.08
C ALA A 176 13.16 -3.21 0.01
N ASP A 177 12.58 -3.83 -1.03
CA ASP A 177 12.73 -5.27 -1.33
C ASP A 177 12.45 -5.51 -2.83
N LYS A 178 13.44 -6.04 -3.54
CA LYS A 178 13.35 -6.30 -5.00
C LYS A 178 12.30 -7.35 -5.36
N LYS A 179 12.06 -8.34 -4.48
CA LYS A 179 11.02 -9.37 -4.72
C LYS A 179 9.63 -8.80 -4.50
N LEU A 180 9.48 -7.98 -3.46
CA LEU A 180 8.23 -7.26 -3.22
C LEU A 180 7.89 -6.34 -4.40
N LYS A 181 8.85 -5.54 -4.89
CA LYS A 181 8.67 -4.71 -6.10
C LYS A 181 8.18 -5.53 -7.28
N LYS A 182 8.85 -6.66 -7.58
CA LYS A 182 8.42 -7.56 -8.67
C LYS A 182 6.98 -8.04 -8.48
N GLY A 183 6.65 -8.50 -7.27
CA GLY A 183 5.29 -8.94 -6.94
C GLY A 183 4.26 -7.82 -7.11
N MET A 184 4.53 -6.62 -6.62
CA MET A 184 3.64 -5.44 -6.76
C MET A 184 3.41 -5.05 -8.23
N LEU A 185 4.42 -5.26 -9.09
CA LEU A 185 4.34 -5.01 -10.53
C LEU A 185 3.75 -6.17 -11.35
N GLY A 186 3.28 -7.25 -10.69
CA GLY A 186 2.72 -8.42 -11.37
C GLY A 186 3.73 -9.24 -12.17
N LYS A 187 5.01 -9.30 -11.70
CA LYS A 187 6.14 -9.96 -12.40
C LYS A 187 6.70 -11.15 -11.62
#